data_a24df9fc07aca790356b380775e1286f
#
_entry.id   a24df9fc07aca790356b380775e1286f
#
_cell.length_a   1.000
_cell.length_b   1.000
_cell.length_c   1.000
_cell.angle_alpha   90.00
_cell.angle_beta   90.00
_cell.angle_gamma   90.00
#
_symmetry.space_group_name_H-M   'P 1'
#
loop_
_entity.id
_entity.type
_entity.pdbx_description
1 polymer ?
#
loop_
_entity_poly.entity_id
_entity_poly.type
_entity_poly.pdbx_seq_one_letter_code
_entity_poly.pdbx_strand_id
1 'polypeptide(L)'
;KVDELSALKDFRVRILPVLGTMPSLFGLTITTWILSNISDKPLEPVEGKNRIKVYDGIYQSLAGQMSRVGIPSQRIPLALKDVSYLVEEVFKGKSPISGISTRLTLTKWDPSKPISLQNVVVLTKNEQKVHEDHVLKGKESLQDVYDAKVLKLVSQRFREEAYYSQFR
;
A
#
# COMPACT_ATOMS: atom_id res chain seq x y z
N LYS A 1 31.81 -26.37 -2.72
CA LYS A 1 31.20 -26.60 -4.07
C LYS A 1 29.76 -27.01 -3.82
N VAL A 2 28.81 -26.63 -4.73
CA VAL A 2 27.37 -26.84 -4.52
C VAL A 2 27.02 -28.35 -4.42
N ASP A 3 27.78 -29.16 -5.12
CA ASP A 3 27.58 -30.63 -5.13
C ASP A 3 27.96 -31.32 -3.81
N GLU A 4 28.78 -30.70 -2.97
CA GLU A 4 29.16 -31.22 -1.66
C GLU A 4 28.08 -31.03 -0.59
N LEU A 5 27.09 -30.20 -0.89
CA LEU A 5 25.96 -29.87 0.00
C LEU A 5 24.68 -30.63 -0.37
N SER A 6 24.74 -31.50 -1.39
CA SER A 6 23.61 -32.29 -1.83
C SER A 6 23.42 -33.49 -0.90
N ALA A 7 22.25 -33.56 -0.25
CA ALA A 7 21.89 -34.72 0.60
C ALA A 7 21.53 -35.96 -0.21
N LEU A 8 21.26 -35.85 -1.50
CA LEU A 8 20.89 -36.91 -2.42
C LEU A 8 21.74 -36.78 -3.69
N LYS A 9 22.32 -37.90 -4.13
CA LYS A 9 23.05 -37.99 -5.38
C LYS A 9 22.15 -37.61 -6.54
N ASP A 10 22.62 -36.73 -7.41
CA ASP A 10 21.89 -36.23 -8.58
C ASP A 10 20.70 -35.29 -8.28
N PHE A 11 20.52 -34.86 -7.01
CA PHE A 11 19.50 -33.90 -6.63
C PHE A 11 20.10 -32.53 -6.34
N ARG A 12 19.77 -31.57 -7.17
CA ARG A 12 20.23 -30.17 -7.00
C ARG A 12 19.48 -29.49 -5.88
N VAL A 13 20.09 -29.35 -4.70
CA VAL A 13 19.55 -28.59 -3.59
C VAL A 13 19.79 -27.11 -3.81
N ARG A 14 18.70 -26.34 -3.90
CA ARG A 14 18.78 -24.89 -3.79
C ARG A 14 18.80 -24.53 -2.31
N ILE A 15 19.94 -24.04 -1.83
CA ILE A 15 20.02 -23.48 -0.48
C ILE A 15 19.55 -22.04 -0.56
N LEU A 16 18.30 -21.82 -0.17
CA LEU A 16 17.76 -20.49 0.06
C LEU A 16 17.80 -20.24 1.57
N PRO A 17 18.35 -19.10 2.04
CA PRO A 17 18.27 -18.74 3.43
C PRO A 17 16.82 -18.43 3.79
N VAL A 18 16.16 -19.36 4.47
CA VAL A 18 14.80 -19.24 4.94
C VAL A 18 14.82 -19.27 6.46
N LEU A 19 14.10 -18.32 7.09
CA LEU A 19 13.89 -18.38 8.54
C LEU A 19 13.25 -19.73 8.90
N GLY A 20 13.80 -20.45 9.87
CA GLY A 20 13.31 -21.76 10.28
C GLY A 20 11.84 -21.82 10.69
N THR A 21 11.26 -20.68 11.09
CA THR A 21 9.84 -20.54 11.39
C THR A 21 8.95 -20.53 10.15
N MET A 22 9.47 -20.20 8.96
CA MET A 22 8.65 -20.09 7.74
C MET A 22 8.07 -21.43 7.30
N PRO A 23 8.82 -22.52 7.20
CA PRO A 23 8.24 -23.84 6.91
C PRO A 23 7.16 -24.25 7.92
N SER A 24 7.36 -23.96 9.20
CA SER A 24 6.39 -24.25 10.26
C SER A 24 5.09 -23.49 10.08
N LEU A 25 5.15 -22.18 9.76
CA LEU A 25 3.98 -21.37 9.45
C LEU A 25 3.21 -21.92 8.25
N PHE A 26 3.89 -22.28 7.17
CA PHE A 26 3.26 -22.89 6.01
C PHE A 26 2.60 -24.22 6.36
N GLY A 27 3.29 -25.09 7.11
CA GLY A 27 2.75 -26.36 7.57
C GLY A 27 1.48 -26.18 8.41
N LEU A 28 1.49 -25.28 9.38
CA LEU A 28 0.34 -24.96 10.21
C LEU A 28 -0.83 -24.38 9.39
N THR A 29 -0.55 -23.50 8.45
CA THR A 29 -1.57 -22.91 7.57
C THR A 29 -2.25 -23.97 6.72
N ILE A 30 -1.47 -24.86 6.09
CA ILE A 30 -1.98 -25.98 5.29
C ILE A 30 -2.83 -26.92 6.16
N THR A 31 -2.34 -27.28 7.33
CA THR A 31 -3.05 -28.15 8.27
C THR A 31 -4.38 -27.53 8.70
N THR A 32 -4.38 -26.25 9.03
CA THR A 32 -5.60 -25.50 9.39
C THR A 32 -6.61 -25.51 8.25
N TRP A 33 -6.16 -25.28 7.02
CA TRP A 33 -7.02 -25.33 5.83
C TRP A 33 -7.63 -26.71 5.61
N ILE A 34 -6.81 -27.78 5.71
CA ILE A 34 -7.28 -29.16 5.56
C ILE A 34 -8.31 -29.50 6.63
N LEU A 35 -8.01 -29.23 7.90
CA LEU A 35 -8.93 -29.50 9.02
C LEU A 35 -10.25 -28.74 8.89
N SER A 36 -10.19 -27.47 8.48
CA SER A 36 -11.39 -26.67 8.24
C SER A 36 -12.28 -27.26 7.15
N ASN A 37 -11.68 -27.76 6.07
CA ASN A 37 -12.43 -28.41 4.99
C ASN A 37 -13.02 -29.75 5.42
N ILE A 38 -12.29 -30.58 6.16
CA ILE A 38 -12.78 -31.88 6.65
C ILE A 38 -13.92 -31.70 7.66
N SER A 39 -13.89 -30.63 8.46
CA SER A 39 -14.91 -30.34 9.46
C SER A 39 -16.15 -29.58 8.92
N ASP A 40 -16.29 -29.47 7.62
CA ASP A 40 -17.35 -28.67 6.95
C ASP A 40 -17.43 -27.21 7.42
N LYS A 41 -16.31 -26.65 7.87
CA LYS A 41 -16.15 -25.23 8.23
C LYS A 41 -15.01 -24.63 7.41
N PRO A 42 -15.16 -24.53 6.07
CA PRO A 42 -14.12 -23.98 5.24
C PRO A 42 -13.79 -22.56 5.67
N LEU A 43 -12.49 -22.23 5.68
CA LEU A 43 -12.06 -20.85 5.88
C LEU A 43 -12.60 -20.03 4.73
N GLU A 44 -13.41 -19.03 5.05
CA GLU A 44 -13.82 -18.05 4.05
C GLU A 44 -12.58 -17.30 3.58
N PRO A 45 -12.34 -17.26 2.26
CA PRO A 45 -11.26 -16.44 1.76
C PRO A 45 -11.50 -15.00 2.20
N VAL A 46 -10.58 -14.47 2.99
CA VAL A 46 -10.58 -13.08 3.42
C VAL A 46 -10.44 -12.23 2.15
N GLU A 47 -11.40 -11.96 1.45
CA GLU A 47 -11.74 -11.24 0.56
C GLU A 47 -11.38 -10.63 -0.48
N GLY A 48 -11.12 -11.22 -1.52
CA GLY A 48 -10.75 -10.60 -2.78
C GLY A 48 -11.79 -9.61 -3.35
N LYS A 49 -13.04 -9.96 -3.37
CA LYS A 49 -14.10 -9.14 -4.00
C LYS A 49 -14.33 -7.78 -3.33
N ASN A 50 -14.27 -7.71 -2.01
CA ASN A 50 -14.50 -6.45 -1.30
C ASN A 50 -13.28 -5.52 -1.37
N ARG A 51 -12.07 -6.05 -1.37
CA ARG A 51 -10.85 -5.26 -1.50
C ARG A 51 -10.76 -4.53 -2.84
N ILE A 52 -11.03 -5.22 -3.94
CA ILE A 52 -11.02 -4.61 -5.28
C ILE A 52 -11.98 -3.41 -5.35
N LYS A 53 -13.19 -3.55 -4.81
CA LYS A 53 -14.17 -2.45 -4.75
C LYS A 53 -13.71 -1.29 -3.88
N VAL A 54 -13.03 -1.57 -2.78
CA VAL A 54 -12.47 -0.53 -1.90
C VAL A 54 -11.38 0.24 -2.63
N TYR A 55 -10.44 -0.43 -3.28
CA TYR A 55 -9.37 0.24 -4.02
C TYR A 55 -9.87 0.99 -5.23
N ASP A 56 -10.86 0.44 -5.94
CA ASP A 56 -11.52 1.17 -7.03
C ASP A 56 -12.20 2.44 -6.50
N GLY A 57 -12.90 2.37 -5.38
CA GLY A 57 -13.49 3.54 -4.73
C GLY A 57 -12.46 4.58 -4.30
N ILE A 58 -11.28 4.15 -3.83
CA ILE A 58 -10.16 5.03 -3.49
C ILE A 58 -9.59 5.69 -4.75
N TYR A 59 -9.40 4.93 -5.83
CA TYR A 59 -8.94 5.43 -7.11
C TYR A 59 -9.91 6.47 -7.69
N GLN A 60 -11.21 6.17 -7.69
CA GLN A 60 -12.25 7.11 -8.17
C GLN A 60 -12.29 8.39 -7.33
N SER A 61 -12.07 8.28 -6.02
CA SER A 61 -11.98 9.45 -5.15
C SER A 61 -10.80 10.36 -5.51
N LEU A 62 -9.63 9.78 -5.81
CA LEU A 62 -8.47 10.52 -6.30
C LEU A 62 -8.75 11.16 -7.66
N ALA A 63 -9.35 10.42 -8.59
CA ALA A 63 -9.73 10.93 -9.90
C ALA A 63 -10.71 12.12 -9.81
N GLY A 64 -11.70 12.00 -8.95
CA GLY A 64 -12.63 13.09 -8.66
C GLY A 64 -11.95 14.33 -8.04
N GLN A 65 -10.97 14.12 -7.15
CA GLN A 65 -10.18 15.23 -6.60
C GLN A 65 -9.37 15.94 -7.70
N MET A 66 -8.71 15.19 -8.57
CA MET A 66 -7.93 15.78 -9.66
C MET A 66 -8.81 16.61 -10.60
N SER A 67 -10.00 16.13 -10.93
CA SER A 67 -10.97 16.87 -11.71
C SER A 67 -11.39 18.19 -11.04
N ARG A 68 -11.63 18.18 -9.74
CA ARG A 68 -12.01 19.39 -8.98
C ARG A 68 -10.89 20.43 -8.86
N VAL A 69 -9.65 19.99 -8.93
CA VAL A 69 -8.45 20.86 -8.88
C VAL A 69 -8.06 21.37 -10.28
N GLY A 70 -8.83 21.02 -11.32
CA GLY A 70 -8.60 21.46 -12.69
C GLY A 70 -7.45 20.72 -13.40
N ILE A 71 -7.00 19.62 -12.85
CA ILE A 71 -6.04 18.72 -13.50
C ILE A 71 -6.85 17.74 -14.35
N PRO A 72 -6.66 17.70 -15.69
CA PRO A 72 -7.39 16.77 -16.53
C PRO A 72 -7.20 15.34 -16.04
N SER A 73 -8.28 14.66 -15.69
CA SER A 73 -8.29 13.29 -15.16
C SER A 73 -7.85 12.23 -16.18
N GLN A 74 -7.39 12.65 -17.34
CA GLN A 74 -7.17 11.78 -18.50
C GLN A 74 -6.12 10.69 -18.31
N ARG A 75 -5.21 10.78 -17.35
CA ARG A 75 -4.36 9.65 -16.93
C ARG A 75 -3.74 9.94 -15.57
N ILE A 76 -4.39 9.49 -14.52
CA ILE A 76 -3.65 9.24 -13.28
C ILE A 76 -2.70 8.07 -13.59
N PRO A 77 -1.38 8.25 -13.49
CA PRO A 77 -0.39 7.22 -13.85
C PRO A 77 -0.27 6.16 -12.74
N LEU A 78 -1.41 5.70 -12.23
CA LEU A 78 -1.51 4.71 -11.17
C LEU A 78 -2.51 3.63 -11.61
N ALA A 79 -2.10 2.39 -11.51
CA ALA A 79 -2.99 1.25 -11.68
C ALA A 79 -3.66 0.89 -10.34
N LEU A 80 -4.71 0.07 -10.38
CA LEU A 80 -5.41 -0.38 -9.17
C LEU A 80 -4.47 -1.11 -8.18
N LYS A 81 -3.50 -1.87 -8.70
CA LYS A 81 -2.44 -2.50 -7.90
C LYS A 81 -1.53 -1.50 -7.19
N ASP A 82 -1.35 -0.30 -7.76
CA ASP A 82 -0.55 0.75 -7.13
C ASP A 82 -1.32 1.40 -5.98
N VAL A 83 -2.65 1.49 -6.10
CA VAL A 83 -3.52 1.94 -5.01
C VAL A 83 -3.44 0.99 -3.81
N SER A 84 -3.55 -0.32 -4.04
CA SER A 84 -3.42 -1.31 -2.96
C SER A 84 -2.04 -1.27 -2.32
N TYR A 85 -0.98 -1.18 -3.12
CA TYR A 85 0.40 -1.05 -2.67
C TYR A 85 0.62 0.20 -1.79
N LEU A 86 0.16 1.36 -2.25
CA LEU A 86 0.26 2.59 -1.47
C LEU A 86 -0.48 2.47 -0.13
N VAL A 87 -1.70 1.94 -0.15
CA VAL A 87 -2.51 1.83 1.06
C VAL A 87 -1.92 0.81 2.03
N GLU A 88 -1.57 -0.38 1.59
CA GLU A 88 -1.22 -1.49 2.49
C GLU A 88 0.27 -1.50 2.84
N GLU A 89 1.15 -1.32 1.87
CA GLU A 89 2.58 -1.48 2.05
C GLU A 89 3.26 -0.17 2.44
N VAL A 90 3.03 0.92 1.69
CA VAL A 90 3.71 2.19 1.93
C VAL A 90 3.17 2.87 3.19
N PHE A 91 1.85 3.05 3.30
CA PHE A 91 1.22 3.73 4.45
C PHE A 91 0.67 2.77 5.50
N LYS A 92 0.82 1.45 5.32
CA LYS A 92 0.46 0.41 6.31
C LYS A 92 -0.98 0.50 6.80
N GLY A 93 -1.90 0.84 5.89
CA GLY A 93 -3.33 0.95 6.16
C GLY A 93 -3.73 2.09 7.10
N LYS A 94 -2.91 3.15 7.24
CA LYS A 94 -3.17 4.25 8.18
C LYS A 94 -2.87 5.61 7.57
N SER A 95 -3.64 6.62 7.98
CA SER A 95 -3.30 8.01 7.70
C SER A 95 -2.03 8.43 8.48
N PRO A 96 -1.06 9.09 7.85
CA PRO A 96 0.12 9.63 8.55
C PRO A 96 -0.21 10.82 9.46
N ILE A 97 -1.39 11.43 9.33
CA ILE A 97 -1.83 12.56 10.16
C ILE A 97 -2.44 12.05 11.46
N SER A 98 -3.54 11.32 11.37
CA SER A 98 -4.33 10.87 12.52
C SER A 98 -4.02 9.46 13.00
N GLY A 99 -3.36 8.64 12.17
CA GLY A 99 -3.19 7.21 12.43
C GLY A 99 -4.46 6.36 12.22
N ILE A 100 -5.55 6.96 11.76
CA ILE A 100 -6.84 6.27 11.53
C ILE A 100 -6.71 5.35 10.31
N SER A 101 -7.33 4.16 10.41
CA SER A 101 -7.30 3.11 9.38
C SER A 101 -8.63 2.94 8.63
N THR A 102 -9.64 3.75 8.94
CA THR A 102 -10.96 3.66 8.32
C THR A 102 -11.24 4.81 7.37
N ARG A 103 -12.07 4.55 6.34
CA ARG A 103 -12.46 5.54 5.33
C ARG A 103 -11.26 6.22 4.66
N LEU A 104 -10.24 5.43 4.37
CA LEU A 104 -9.03 5.89 3.71
C LEU A 104 -9.29 6.25 2.25
N THR A 105 -8.52 7.19 1.76
CA THR A 105 -8.49 7.65 0.37
C THR A 105 -7.08 8.09 0.01
N LEU A 106 -6.85 8.35 -1.27
CA LEU A 106 -5.59 8.89 -1.77
C LEU A 106 -5.74 10.38 -2.11
N THR A 107 -4.68 11.14 -1.91
CA THR A 107 -4.60 12.54 -2.32
C THR A 107 -3.23 12.86 -2.90
N LYS A 108 -3.19 13.77 -3.87
CA LYS A 108 -1.93 14.38 -4.33
C LYS A 108 -1.34 15.19 -3.19
N TRP A 109 -0.07 14.96 -2.84
CA TRP A 109 0.55 15.61 -1.69
C TRP A 109 1.06 17.01 -1.99
N ASP A 110 1.97 17.13 -2.94
CA ASP A 110 2.59 18.39 -3.35
C ASP A 110 1.96 18.86 -4.67
N PRO A 111 1.27 20.01 -4.68
CA PRO A 111 0.65 20.52 -5.90
C PRO A 111 1.65 20.85 -7.02
N SER A 112 2.91 21.16 -6.67
CA SER A 112 3.95 21.50 -7.63
C SER A 112 4.51 20.32 -8.42
N LYS A 113 4.33 19.09 -7.90
CA LYS A 113 4.87 17.86 -8.50
C LYS A 113 3.79 17.08 -9.24
N PRO A 114 4.15 16.30 -10.26
CA PRO A 114 3.21 15.40 -10.91
C PRO A 114 2.71 14.30 -9.95
N ILE A 115 1.59 13.68 -10.29
CA ILE A 115 1.10 12.50 -9.57
C ILE A 115 2.08 11.35 -9.82
N SER A 116 2.55 10.73 -8.75
CA SER A 116 3.44 9.57 -8.77
C SER A 116 3.31 8.81 -7.44
N LEU A 117 3.92 7.64 -7.34
CA LEU A 117 3.98 6.86 -6.09
C LEU A 117 4.64 7.66 -4.94
N GLN A 118 5.57 8.57 -5.27
CA GLN A 118 6.24 9.44 -4.31
C GLN A 118 5.56 10.81 -4.13
N ASN A 119 4.36 10.99 -4.66
CA ASN A 119 3.60 12.24 -4.48
C ASN A 119 2.11 12.01 -4.25
N VAL A 120 1.76 10.83 -3.74
CA VAL A 120 0.39 10.49 -3.33
C VAL A 120 0.41 9.92 -1.93
N VAL A 121 -0.44 10.44 -1.06
CA VAL A 121 -0.52 10.09 0.37
C VAL A 121 -1.87 9.49 0.68
N VAL A 122 -1.89 8.54 1.61
CA VAL A 122 -3.13 7.95 2.16
C VAL A 122 -3.64 8.83 3.28
N LEU A 123 -4.83 9.35 3.15
CA LEU A 123 -5.51 10.18 4.14
C LEU A 123 -6.92 9.63 4.41
N THR A 124 -7.54 10.05 5.49
CA THR A 124 -8.99 9.88 5.65
C THR A 124 -9.74 10.85 4.73
N LYS A 125 -11.01 10.58 4.43
CA LYS A 125 -11.83 11.48 3.58
C LYS A 125 -11.94 12.90 4.14
N ASN A 126 -11.96 13.05 5.45
CA ASN A 126 -12.02 14.37 6.08
C ASN A 126 -10.69 15.12 5.91
N GLU A 127 -9.57 14.45 6.16
CA GLU A 127 -8.23 15.02 5.97
C GLU A 127 -7.98 15.35 4.50
N GLN A 128 -8.44 14.50 3.57
CA GLN A 128 -8.36 14.77 2.12
C GLN A 128 -9.06 16.09 1.77
N LYS A 129 -10.25 16.33 2.34
CA LYS A 129 -11.00 17.55 2.08
C LYS A 129 -10.24 18.78 2.61
N VAL A 130 -9.74 18.72 3.82
CA VAL A 130 -8.91 19.79 4.40
C VAL A 130 -7.67 20.04 3.53
N HIS A 131 -6.97 18.99 3.13
CA HIS A 131 -5.80 19.11 2.24
C HIS A 131 -6.16 19.70 0.87
N GLU A 132 -7.29 19.30 0.29
CA GLU A 132 -7.78 19.85 -0.97
C GLU A 132 -8.07 21.34 -0.85
N ASP A 133 -8.74 21.77 0.22
CA ASP A 133 -9.17 23.15 0.39
C ASP A 133 -7.99 24.08 0.73
N HIS A 134 -7.06 23.66 1.57
CA HIS A 134 -5.93 24.50 2.03
C HIS A 134 -4.72 24.43 1.09
N VAL A 135 -4.29 23.23 0.70
CA VAL A 135 -3.05 23.03 -0.05
C VAL A 135 -3.29 23.03 -1.55
N LEU A 136 -4.23 22.22 -2.05
CA LEU A 136 -4.39 22.05 -3.50
C LEU A 136 -5.10 23.24 -4.15
N LYS A 137 -6.07 23.86 -3.46
CA LYS A 137 -6.82 25.03 -3.91
C LYS A 137 -6.39 26.31 -3.21
N GLY A 138 -6.00 26.22 -1.96
CA GLY A 138 -5.83 27.34 -1.04
C GLY A 138 -4.49 28.05 -1.12
N LYS A 139 -3.50 27.55 -1.85
CA LYS A 139 -2.15 28.14 -1.97
C LYS A 139 -1.34 28.17 -0.66
N GLU A 140 -1.79 27.50 0.40
CA GLU A 140 -1.01 27.34 1.63
C GLU A 140 0.10 26.31 1.42
N SER A 141 1.24 26.54 2.05
CA SER A 141 2.34 25.56 1.94
C SER A 141 2.08 24.36 2.85
N LEU A 142 2.70 23.22 2.51
CA LEU A 142 2.60 22.03 3.34
C LEU A 142 3.10 22.26 4.78
N GLN A 143 4.08 23.18 4.94
CA GLN A 143 4.65 23.53 6.24
C GLN A 143 3.68 24.37 7.09
N ASP A 144 2.76 25.11 6.47
CA ASP A 144 1.77 25.93 7.17
C ASP A 144 0.60 25.06 7.69
N VAL A 145 0.29 23.98 6.97
CA VAL A 145 -0.87 23.12 7.26
C VAL A 145 -0.51 21.92 8.15
N TYR A 146 0.71 21.42 8.05
CA TYR A 146 1.11 20.16 8.72
C TYR A 146 2.31 20.33 9.64
N ASP A 147 2.25 19.64 10.77
CA ASP A 147 3.36 19.55 11.72
C ASP A 147 4.60 18.91 11.10
N ALA A 148 5.77 19.34 11.55
CA ALA A 148 7.06 18.80 11.14
C ALA A 148 7.15 17.28 11.29
N LYS A 149 6.45 16.70 12.28
CA LYS A 149 6.37 15.25 12.50
C LYS A 149 5.67 14.54 11.33
N VAL A 150 4.55 15.08 10.85
CA VAL A 150 3.78 14.54 9.72
C VAL A 150 4.60 14.65 8.44
N LEU A 151 5.20 15.83 8.19
CA LEU A 151 6.04 16.07 7.01
C LEU A 151 7.24 15.11 6.95
N LYS A 152 7.90 14.89 8.10
CA LYS A 152 9.01 13.93 8.23
C LYS A 152 8.55 12.50 7.95
N LEU A 153 7.41 12.08 8.49
CA LEU A 153 6.86 10.74 8.27
C LEU A 153 6.50 10.51 6.80
N VAL A 154 5.80 11.45 6.16
CA VAL A 154 5.45 11.34 4.73
C VAL A 154 6.71 11.31 3.87
N SER A 155 7.68 12.17 4.13
CA SER A 155 8.97 12.19 3.43
C SER A 155 9.74 10.87 3.60
N GLN A 156 9.68 10.26 4.79
CA GLN A 156 10.27 8.95 5.03
C GLN A 156 9.57 7.88 4.19
N ARG A 157 8.23 7.85 4.16
CA ARG A 157 7.47 6.88 3.34
C ARG A 157 7.79 6.99 1.86
N PHE A 158 7.93 8.20 1.34
CA PHE A 158 8.31 8.41 -0.05
C PHE A 158 9.72 7.93 -0.35
N ARG A 159 10.67 8.09 0.58
CA ARG A 159 12.04 7.55 0.42
C ARG A 159 12.06 6.01 0.48
N GLU A 160 11.31 5.43 1.40
CA GLU A 160 11.14 3.98 1.49
C GLU A 160 10.53 3.43 0.19
N GLU A 161 9.49 4.08 -0.32
CA GLU A 161 8.87 3.70 -1.60
C GLU A 161 9.86 3.78 -2.76
N ALA A 162 10.58 4.89 -2.90
CA ALA A 162 11.57 5.07 -3.95
C ALA A 162 12.68 4.00 -3.91
N TYR A 163 13.08 3.58 -2.70
CA TYR A 163 14.03 2.49 -2.53
C TYR A 163 13.45 1.14 -2.96
N TYR A 164 12.24 0.80 -2.51
CA TYR A 164 11.63 -0.49 -2.83
C TYR A 164 11.17 -0.61 -4.27
N SER A 165 10.77 0.48 -4.91
CA SER A 165 10.40 0.51 -6.34
C SER A 165 11.52 0.08 -7.27
N GLN A 166 12.78 0.13 -6.85
CA GLN A 166 13.92 -0.37 -7.64
C GLN A 166 13.90 -1.91 -7.79
N PHE A 167 13.18 -2.60 -6.92
CA PHE A 167 13.10 -4.08 -6.90
C PHE A 167 11.72 -4.60 -7.32
N ARG A 168 10.82 -3.75 -7.77
CA ARG A 168 9.42 -4.05 -8.14
C ARG A 168 9.19 -4.27 -9.69
#